data_f93f2ecedfed41904206303d7a27a820
#
_entry.id   f93f2ecedfed41904206303d7a27a820
#
_cell.length_a   1.000
_cell.length_b   1.000
_cell.length_c   1.000
_cell.angle_alpha   90.00
_cell.angle_beta   90.00
_cell.angle_gamma   90.00
#
_symmetry.space_group_name_H-M   'P 1'
#
loop_
_entity.id
_entity.type
_entity.pdbx_description
1 polymer ?
#
loop_
_entity_poly.entity_id
_entity_poly.type
_entity_poly.pdbx_seq_one_letter_code
_entity_poly.pdbx_strand_id
1 'polypeptide(L)'
;MTLSSGSSFKGSLMEWKPDNETTVYNIAFRNFLGERHLAFGEWGWDDHIRLFHRKQVKWDDAPVHEKLILPASVIIKKLKGHVLHRTMKDLSDYSKKMVYYAMLGADKYFQQGKKASWVKLHLSPGFNFFKFYIIQLG
;
A
#
# COMPACT_ATOMS: atom_id res chain seq x y z
N MET A 1 10.95 -5.63 -8.47
CA MET A 1 10.59 -4.82 -7.28
C MET A 1 11.82 -4.74 -6.40
N THR A 2 12.47 -3.61 -6.32
CA THR A 2 13.71 -3.44 -5.54
C THR A 2 13.37 -2.73 -4.23
N LEU A 3 13.44 -3.44 -3.12
CA LEU A 3 13.33 -2.86 -1.79
C LEU A 3 14.76 -2.52 -1.34
N SER A 4 15.05 -1.25 -1.14
CA SER A 4 16.28 -0.80 -0.49
C SER A 4 15.89 -0.23 0.87
N SER A 5 16.59 -0.65 1.92
CA SER A 5 16.35 -0.13 3.27
C SER A 5 17.24 1.07 3.54
N GLY A 6 16.67 2.14 4.08
CA GLY A 6 17.47 3.22 4.67
C GLY A 6 18.29 2.69 5.87
N SER A 7 19.45 3.27 6.12
CA SER A 7 20.36 2.85 7.20
C SER A 7 19.67 2.75 8.57
N SER A 8 18.75 3.67 8.87
CA SER A 8 17.97 3.70 10.11
C SER A 8 17.00 2.51 10.24
N PHE A 9 16.35 2.09 9.17
CA PHE A 9 15.43 0.95 9.19
C PHE A 9 16.20 -0.38 9.38
N LYS A 10 17.32 -0.53 8.69
CA LYS A 10 18.19 -1.71 8.82
C LYS A 10 18.71 -1.86 10.26
N GLY A 11 19.16 -0.76 10.87
CA GLY A 11 19.56 -0.74 12.29
C GLY A 11 18.43 -1.17 13.21
N SER A 12 17.25 -0.58 13.06
CA SER A 12 16.07 -0.93 13.87
C SER A 12 15.65 -2.40 13.72
N LEU A 13 15.82 -2.97 12.53
CA LEU A 13 15.50 -4.38 12.28
C LEU A 13 16.54 -5.33 12.91
N MET A 14 17.82 -4.94 12.93
CA MET A 14 18.88 -5.72 13.56
C MET A 14 18.78 -5.74 15.09
N GLU A 15 18.33 -4.64 15.68
CA GLU A 15 18.10 -4.52 17.12
C GLU A 15 16.73 -5.03 17.55
N TRP A 16 15.85 -5.30 16.57
CA TRP A 16 14.49 -5.74 16.86
C TRP A 16 14.47 -7.12 17.53
N LYS A 17 13.70 -7.21 18.60
CA LYS A 17 13.36 -8.46 19.26
C LYS A 17 11.83 -8.58 19.28
N PRO A 18 11.27 -9.78 19.03
CA PRO A 18 9.82 -9.96 19.12
C PRO A 18 9.38 -9.74 20.59
N ASP A 19 8.38 -8.88 20.78
CA ASP A 19 7.82 -8.65 22.11
C ASP A 19 6.98 -9.86 22.57
N ASN A 20 6.04 -10.25 21.74
CA ASN A 20 5.19 -11.42 21.90
C ASN A 20 4.58 -11.84 20.57
N GLU A 21 3.91 -12.99 20.53
CA GLU A 21 3.33 -13.53 19.30
C GLU A 21 2.15 -12.70 18.77
N THR A 22 1.49 -11.90 19.61
CA THR A 22 0.34 -11.06 19.24
C THR A 22 0.74 -9.66 18.76
N THR A 23 2.02 -9.29 18.82
CA THR A 23 2.48 -8.00 18.34
C THR A 23 2.78 -8.06 16.84
N VAL A 24 2.23 -7.10 16.11
CA VAL A 24 2.52 -6.88 14.69
C VAL A 24 3.16 -5.50 14.51
N TYR A 25 3.99 -5.38 13.48
CA TYR A 25 4.75 -4.14 13.27
C TYR A 25 4.40 -3.51 11.94
N ASN A 26 4.04 -2.25 12.03
CA ASN A 26 3.81 -1.37 10.89
C ASN A 26 5.14 -0.77 10.43
N ILE A 27 5.36 -0.80 9.12
CA ILE A 27 6.57 -0.31 8.47
C ILE A 27 6.19 0.81 7.53
N ALA A 28 6.88 1.95 7.65
CA ALA A 28 6.71 3.07 6.74
C ALA A 28 7.44 2.81 5.42
N PHE A 29 6.77 3.12 4.31
CA PHE A 29 7.34 3.05 2.97
C PHE A 29 7.52 4.47 2.41
N ARG A 30 8.62 4.68 1.71
CA ARG A 30 8.83 5.83 0.85
C ARG A 30 8.76 5.39 -0.59
N ASN A 31 7.73 5.82 -1.28
CA ASN A 31 7.46 5.42 -2.65
C ASN A 31 8.22 6.28 -3.65
N PHE A 32 8.73 5.65 -4.71
CA PHE A 32 9.50 6.31 -5.76
C PHE A 32 8.97 5.94 -7.14
N LEU A 33 8.90 6.94 -8.00
CA LEU A 33 8.75 6.77 -9.44
C LEU A 33 10.13 7.04 -10.08
N GLY A 34 10.80 5.99 -10.53
CA GLY A 34 12.21 6.10 -10.88
C GLY A 34 13.05 6.53 -9.67
N GLU A 35 13.71 7.67 -9.78
CA GLU A 35 14.50 8.27 -8.69
C GLU A 35 13.73 9.37 -7.92
N ARG A 36 12.53 9.74 -8.37
CA ARG A 36 11.72 10.80 -7.74
C ARG A 36 10.92 10.24 -6.57
N HIS A 37 11.16 10.79 -5.37
CA HIS A 37 10.35 10.50 -4.19
C HIS A 37 8.95 11.11 -4.32
N LEU A 38 7.93 10.29 -4.10
CA LEU A 38 6.52 10.69 -4.07
C LEU A 38 6.13 10.99 -2.61
N ALA A 39 6.28 12.25 -2.20
CA ALA A 39 6.09 12.67 -0.81
C ALA A 39 4.65 13.09 -0.49
N PHE A 40 3.81 13.28 -1.51
CA PHE A 40 2.47 13.84 -1.38
C PHE A 40 1.43 12.97 -2.08
N GLY A 41 0.17 13.34 -1.96
CA GLY A 41 -0.93 12.64 -2.57
C GLY A 41 -1.15 11.26 -1.94
N GLU A 42 -1.65 10.34 -2.74
CA GLU A 42 -1.94 8.96 -2.33
C GLU A 42 -0.69 8.18 -1.88
N TRP A 43 0.49 8.56 -2.38
CA TRP A 43 1.75 7.86 -2.15
C TRP A 43 2.57 8.39 -0.97
N GLY A 44 2.17 9.55 -0.41
CA GLY A 44 2.93 10.24 0.63
C GLY A 44 2.92 9.54 1.99
N TRP A 45 1.83 8.87 2.31
CA TRP A 45 1.62 8.18 3.58
C TRP A 45 1.31 6.72 3.32
N ASP A 46 2.35 5.91 3.28
CA ASP A 46 2.26 4.50 2.94
C ASP A 46 2.86 3.64 4.06
N ASP A 47 2.00 3.25 4.99
CA ASP A 47 2.36 2.43 6.14
C ASP A 47 1.67 1.07 6.03
N HIS A 48 2.43 0.00 6.12
CA HIS A 48 1.88 -1.37 6.05
C HIS A 48 2.40 -2.26 7.17
N ILE A 49 1.54 -3.12 7.69
CA ILE A 49 1.96 -4.22 8.55
C ILE A 49 2.71 -5.24 7.68
N ARG A 50 3.99 -5.45 7.97
CA ARG A 50 4.86 -6.36 7.21
C ARG A 50 5.66 -7.32 8.09
N LEU A 51 5.66 -7.12 9.40
CA LEU A 51 6.37 -7.99 10.31
C LEU A 51 5.40 -8.48 11.39
N PHE A 52 5.16 -9.78 11.41
CA PHE A 52 4.20 -10.46 12.30
C PHE A 52 4.54 -11.95 12.45
N HIS A 53 4.00 -12.56 13.49
CA HIS A 53 4.15 -13.99 13.70
C HIS A 53 3.20 -14.77 12.78
N ARG A 54 3.75 -15.59 11.88
CA ARG A 54 2.99 -16.30 10.81
C ARG A 54 1.87 -17.22 11.30
N LYS A 55 1.92 -17.67 12.57
CA LYS A 55 0.88 -18.52 13.14
C LYS A 55 -0.34 -17.71 13.61
N GLN A 56 -0.18 -16.42 13.85
CA GLN A 56 -1.21 -15.55 14.41
C GLN A 56 -1.93 -14.71 13.35
N VAL A 57 -1.25 -14.42 12.24
CA VAL A 57 -1.76 -13.55 11.19
C VAL A 57 -1.77 -14.29 9.88
N LYS A 58 -2.88 -14.19 9.15
CA LYS A 58 -3.06 -14.78 7.82
C LYS A 58 -3.49 -13.70 6.84
N TRP A 59 -3.18 -13.92 5.57
CA TRP A 59 -3.76 -13.15 4.49
C TRP A 59 -5.15 -13.71 4.17
N ASP A 60 -6.06 -12.84 3.74
CA ASP A 60 -7.31 -13.30 3.14
C ASP A 60 -7.04 -13.88 1.73
N ASP A 61 -7.98 -14.69 1.23
CA ASP A 61 -7.85 -15.33 -0.08
C ASP A 61 -8.35 -14.41 -1.22
N ALA A 62 -8.33 -13.09 -1.02
CA ALA A 62 -8.79 -12.15 -2.03
C ALA A 62 -7.81 -12.11 -3.23
N PRO A 63 -8.28 -12.25 -4.48
CA PRO A 63 -7.40 -12.26 -5.67
C PRO A 63 -6.74 -10.90 -5.93
N VAL A 64 -7.29 -9.83 -5.38
CA VAL A 64 -6.75 -8.46 -5.49
C VAL A 64 -7.03 -7.71 -4.18
N HIS A 65 -6.06 -6.91 -3.72
CA HIS A 65 -6.13 -6.18 -2.45
C HIS A 65 -6.30 -7.10 -1.23
N GLU A 66 -5.43 -8.11 -1.14
CA GLU A 66 -5.33 -8.98 0.02
C GLU A 66 -5.20 -8.17 1.32
N LYS A 67 -5.94 -8.60 2.33
CA LYS A 67 -5.92 -7.98 3.66
C LYS A 67 -5.39 -8.95 4.70
N LEU A 68 -4.71 -8.41 5.69
CA LEU A 68 -4.31 -9.19 6.85
C LEU A 68 -5.52 -9.41 7.76
N ILE A 69 -5.77 -10.67 8.08
CA ILE A 69 -6.74 -11.06 9.10
C ILE A 69 -6.00 -11.00 10.44
N LEU A 70 -6.32 -9.97 11.22
CA LEU A 70 -5.69 -9.73 12.52
C LEU A 70 -6.60 -10.23 13.64
N PRO A 71 -6.06 -10.91 14.66
CA PRO A 71 -6.79 -11.24 15.89
C PRO A 71 -7.25 -9.96 16.60
N ALA A 72 -8.37 -10.05 17.35
CA ALA A 72 -8.89 -8.92 18.11
C ALA A 72 -7.92 -8.41 19.20
N SER A 73 -7.03 -9.27 19.69
CA SER A 73 -6.03 -8.96 20.74
C SER A 73 -4.71 -8.46 20.20
N VAL A 74 -4.60 -8.17 18.87
CA VAL A 74 -3.32 -7.78 18.28
C VAL A 74 -2.88 -6.38 18.73
N ILE A 75 -1.59 -6.26 19.04
CA ILE A 75 -0.95 -4.98 19.36
C ILE A 75 -0.18 -4.51 18.12
N ILE A 76 -0.52 -3.33 17.61
CA ILE A 76 0.17 -2.75 16.45
C ILE A 76 1.24 -1.77 16.95
N LYS A 77 2.49 -2.04 16.62
CA LYS A 77 3.63 -1.14 16.88
C LYS A 77 4.21 -0.63 15.57
N LYS A 78 4.84 0.54 15.59
CA LYS A 78 5.54 1.10 14.42
C LYS A 78 7.04 0.92 14.57
N LEU A 79 7.69 0.35 13.57
CA LEU A 79 9.14 0.29 13.50
C LEU A 79 9.71 1.66 13.11
N LYS A 80 10.85 2.00 13.72
CA LYS A 80 11.57 3.23 13.36
C LYS A 80 12.21 3.09 11.98
N GLY A 81 12.25 4.20 11.24
CA GLY A 81 12.78 4.23 9.88
C GLY A 81 11.76 3.89 8.81
N HIS A 82 12.22 3.70 7.59
CA HIS A 82 11.37 3.47 6.42
C HIS A 82 12.07 2.59 5.39
N VAL A 83 11.27 1.95 4.56
CA VAL A 83 11.74 1.16 3.41
C VAL A 83 11.59 2.02 2.15
N LEU A 84 12.64 2.05 1.32
CA LEU A 84 12.57 2.69 0.01
C LEU A 84 11.89 1.74 -0.98
N HIS A 85 10.72 2.14 -1.45
CA HIS A 85 9.87 1.32 -2.30
C HIS A 85 9.87 1.87 -3.73
N ARG A 86 10.69 1.29 -4.58
CA ARG A 86 10.73 1.61 -6.01
C ARG A 86 9.76 0.70 -6.77
N THR A 87 8.50 1.08 -6.75
CA THR A 87 7.41 0.29 -7.36
C THR A 87 7.40 0.40 -8.87
N MET A 88 7.78 1.54 -9.40
CA MET A 88 7.68 1.89 -10.80
C MET A 88 9.00 2.48 -11.29
N LYS A 89 9.43 2.03 -12.46
CA LYS A 89 10.68 2.53 -13.07
C LYS A 89 10.47 3.89 -13.71
N ASP A 90 9.36 4.04 -14.43
CA ASP A 90 9.01 5.23 -15.18
C ASP A 90 7.49 5.33 -15.36
N LEU A 91 7.04 6.38 -16.03
CA LEU A 91 5.63 6.63 -16.29
C LEU A 91 4.98 5.56 -17.20
N SER A 92 5.74 4.96 -18.10
CA SER A 92 5.24 3.89 -18.98
C SER A 92 4.94 2.62 -18.16
N ASP A 93 5.86 2.22 -17.26
CA ASP A 93 5.65 1.10 -16.35
C ASP A 93 4.45 1.35 -15.41
N TYR A 94 4.32 2.58 -14.91
CA TYR A 94 3.16 2.99 -14.12
C TYR A 94 1.85 2.83 -14.89
N SER A 95 1.78 3.37 -16.12
CA SER A 95 0.57 3.32 -16.94
C SER A 95 0.14 1.90 -17.26
N LYS A 96 1.10 1.02 -17.60
CA LYS A 96 0.83 -0.40 -17.85
C LYS A 96 0.24 -1.09 -16.62
N LYS A 97 0.79 -0.82 -15.44
CA LYS A 97 0.26 -1.37 -14.18
C LYS A 97 -1.14 -0.85 -13.87
N MET A 98 -1.38 0.44 -14.08
CA MET A 98 -2.71 1.02 -13.86
C MET A 98 -3.78 0.40 -14.75
N VAL A 99 -3.48 0.22 -16.04
CA VAL A 99 -4.40 -0.46 -16.97
C VAL A 99 -4.66 -1.91 -16.51
N TYR A 100 -3.62 -2.64 -16.17
CA TYR A 100 -3.75 -4.02 -15.70
C TYR A 100 -4.63 -4.13 -14.44
N TYR A 101 -4.40 -3.28 -13.43
CA TYR A 101 -5.23 -3.27 -12.22
C TYR A 101 -6.66 -2.80 -12.48
N ALA A 102 -6.86 -1.86 -13.41
CA ALA A 102 -8.19 -1.44 -13.81
C ALA A 102 -8.98 -2.61 -14.44
N MET A 103 -8.34 -3.43 -15.29
CA MET A 103 -8.97 -4.62 -15.87
C MET A 103 -9.33 -5.65 -14.79
N LEU A 104 -8.40 -5.98 -13.88
CA LEU A 104 -8.69 -6.89 -12.76
C LEU A 104 -9.83 -6.38 -11.87
N GLY A 105 -9.86 -5.07 -11.62
CA GLY A 105 -10.95 -4.42 -10.86
C GLY A 105 -12.29 -4.51 -11.58
N ALA A 106 -12.31 -4.32 -12.89
CA ALA A 106 -13.51 -4.44 -13.72
C ALA A 106 -14.06 -5.87 -13.70
N ASP A 107 -13.20 -6.87 -13.86
CA ASP A 107 -13.59 -8.29 -13.79
C ASP A 107 -14.18 -8.64 -12.43
N LYS A 108 -13.55 -8.19 -11.35
CA LYS A 108 -14.05 -8.38 -10.00
C LYS A 108 -15.46 -7.77 -9.81
N TYR A 109 -15.66 -6.55 -10.28
CA TYR A 109 -16.97 -5.89 -10.19
C TYR A 109 -18.03 -6.58 -11.06
N PHE A 110 -17.64 -7.05 -12.23
CA PHE A 110 -18.51 -7.83 -13.09
C PHE A 110 -18.97 -9.13 -12.43
N GLN A 111 -18.04 -9.90 -11.84
CA GLN A 111 -18.35 -11.13 -11.09
C GLN A 111 -19.25 -10.86 -9.88
N GLN A 112 -19.16 -9.67 -9.26
CA GLN A 112 -20.04 -9.25 -8.18
C GLN A 112 -21.41 -8.71 -8.65
N GLY A 113 -21.70 -8.73 -9.94
CA GLY A 113 -22.92 -8.20 -10.52
C GLY A 113 -23.07 -6.67 -10.42
N LYS A 114 -21.98 -5.95 -10.14
CA LYS A 114 -22.01 -4.49 -10.02
C LYS A 114 -22.06 -3.85 -11.41
N LYS A 115 -23.00 -2.90 -11.56
CA LYS A 115 -23.15 -2.13 -12.81
C LYS A 115 -22.40 -0.81 -12.72
N ALA A 116 -21.86 -0.38 -13.87
CA ALA A 116 -21.28 0.94 -13.98
C ALA A 116 -22.36 2.03 -13.75
N SER A 117 -21.99 3.09 -13.05
CA SER A 117 -22.84 4.25 -12.82
C SER A 117 -22.34 5.43 -13.65
N TRP A 118 -23.18 5.98 -14.51
CA TRP A 118 -22.87 7.17 -15.31
C TRP A 118 -22.45 8.37 -14.44
N VAL A 119 -23.12 8.54 -13.29
CA VAL A 119 -22.77 9.59 -12.33
C VAL A 119 -21.37 9.40 -11.78
N LYS A 120 -21.01 8.19 -11.37
CA LYS A 120 -19.67 7.89 -10.89
C LYS A 120 -18.61 8.07 -11.99
N LEU A 121 -18.91 7.63 -13.22
CA LEU A 121 -17.99 7.74 -14.35
C LEU A 121 -17.59 9.20 -14.62
N HIS A 122 -18.52 10.12 -14.53
CA HIS A 122 -18.27 11.54 -14.85
C HIS A 122 -17.75 12.34 -13.65
N LEU A 123 -18.25 12.07 -12.46
CA LEU A 123 -17.89 12.86 -11.27
C LEU A 123 -16.63 12.37 -10.56
N SER A 124 -16.31 11.04 -10.63
CA SER A 124 -15.14 10.50 -9.93
C SER A 124 -13.81 11.11 -10.35
N PRO A 125 -13.53 11.37 -11.65
CA PRO A 125 -12.27 11.99 -12.04
C PRO A 125 -12.09 13.38 -11.44
N GLY A 126 -13.11 14.23 -11.48
CA GLY A 126 -13.08 15.57 -10.88
C GLY A 126 -12.91 15.53 -9.37
N PHE A 127 -13.65 14.65 -8.69
CA PHE A 127 -13.54 14.48 -7.26
C PHE A 127 -12.15 13.98 -6.84
N ASN A 128 -11.60 13.00 -7.56
CA ASN A 128 -10.28 12.47 -7.27
C ASN A 128 -9.18 13.50 -7.54
N PHE A 129 -9.30 14.27 -8.63
CA PHE A 129 -8.39 15.37 -8.89
C PHE A 129 -8.38 16.38 -7.74
N PHE A 130 -9.55 16.83 -7.30
CA PHE A 130 -9.67 17.76 -6.19
C PHE A 130 -9.10 17.17 -4.89
N LYS A 131 -9.45 15.93 -4.56
CA LYS A 131 -8.98 15.24 -3.37
C LYS A 131 -7.45 15.12 -3.35
N PHE A 132 -6.86 14.58 -4.40
CA PHE A 132 -5.43 14.27 -4.41
C PHE A 132 -4.56 15.49 -4.66
N TYR A 133 -4.98 16.36 -5.58
CA TYR A 133 -4.19 17.52 -5.98
C TYR A 133 -4.34 18.70 -5.02
N ILE A 134 -5.58 18.99 -4.57
CA ILE A 134 -5.83 20.17 -3.72
C ILE A 134 -5.70 19.81 -2.22
N ILE A 135 -6.38 18.75 -1.76
CA ILE A 135 -6.42 18.41 -0.33
C ILE A 135 -5.12 17.74 0.12
N GLN A 136 -4.58 16.83 -0.68
CA GLN A 136 -3.38 16.06 -0.33
C GLN A 136 -2.08 16.63 -0.92
N LEU A 137 -2.14 17.81 -1.55
CA LEU A 137 -0.97 18.54 -2.09
C LEU A 137 -0.13 17.72 -3.08
N GLY A 138 -0.79 16.86 -3.85
CA GLY A 138 -0.15 15.95 -4.81
C GLY A 138 0.21 16.58 -6.13
#